data_fc3d82f557fedd7a818a7de28cb1fdba
#
_entry.id   fc3d82f557fedd7a818a7de28cb1fdba
#
_cell.length_a   1.000
_cell.length_b   1.000
_cell.length_c   1.000
_cell.angle_alpha   90.00
_cell.angle_beta   90.00
_cell.angle_gamma   90.00
#
_symmetry.space_group_name_H-M   'P 1'
#
loop_
_entity.id
_entity.type
_entity.pdbx_description
1 polymer ?
#
loop_
_entity_poly.entity_id
_entity_poly.type
_entity_poly.pdbx_seq_one_letter_code
_entity_poly.pdbx_strand_id
1 'polypeptide(L)'
;VPNKLDMNNIFCRAPFMHLYVGYDGRCRLCCVSKPNEKTKTLSAVDSSNFWDYWSGEYLTEVRNDMLNNVPRKECEPCYTIEDTGGKSFRNAFDIRHSHIDLQGKELFFPNDLDIRFSKLCNLKCRMCSESISSQLEKEIANNYSVLKQYRDQITQPVMSENNFKKILGNINSIDYIKVAGGEPSIMPEVESFLQAFIDNNRHTGDNAVNLLITTNCTNQNTKFEKLINQFSNVTLTVSFEGIGLVNNYIRSPSNFDILEQTLISYLKKHKCILNATIQAYNLPYLIEFVNWLKYINENFGQLDAFFMLLDQPGELACYNLSKSLRNYYVDMYLENIDFDATWLADSNLKSSLELLKKDQSEISNYRFVHRTKAFDHVRNQHIKDYLPEVFEDIQETYTTMAMPS
;
A
#
# COMPACT_ATOMS: atom_id res chain seq x y z
N VAL A 1 20.23 0.71 22.25
CA VAL A 1 20.52 1.85 21.36
C VAL A 1 20.66 1.25 19.97
N PRO A 2 19.74 1.45 19.04
CA PRO A 2 19.94 1.01 17.68
C PRO A 2 21.13 1.79 17.11
N ASN A 3 22.11 1.08 16.57
CA ASN A 3 23.19 1.67 15.80
C ASN A 3 22.59 2.59 14.73
N LYS A 4 23.08 3.83 14.64
CA LYS A 4 22.92 4.65 13.44
C LYS A 4 23.22 3.74 12.27
N LEU A 5 22.22 3.43 11.45
CA LEU A 5 22.42 2.72 10.19
C LEU A 5 23.49 3.49 9.43
N ASP A 6 24.57 2.79 9.11
CA ASP A 6 25.66 3.38 8.39
C ASP A 6 25.12 3.82 7.02
N MET A 7 25.00 5.14 6.81
CA MET A 7 24.49 5.75 5.58
C MET A 7 25.28 5.31 4.34
N ASN A 8 26.40 4.65 4.54
CA ASN A 8 27.22 4.07 3.48
C ASN A 8 26.79 2.66 3.06
N ASN A 9 25.85 2.02 3.76
CA ASN A 9 25.40 0.68 3.39
C ASN A 9 24.01 0.76 2.73
N ILE A 10 23.98 0.68 1.41
CA ILE A 10 22.77 0.65 0.59
C ILE A 10 22.26 -0.76 0.28
N PHE A 11 22.91 -1.78 0.81
CA PHE A 11 22.53 -3.17 0.58
C PHE A 11 21.07 -3.43 0.94
N CYS A 12 20.38 -4.21 0.12
CA CYS A 12 19.03 -4.69 0.33
C CYS A 12 18.95 -6.17 -0.04
N ARG A 13 18.36 -6.99 0.82
CA ARG A 13 18.17 -8.43 0.57
C ARG A 13 17.13 -8.72 -0.49
N ALA A 14 16.17 -7.82 -0.73
CA ALA A 14 15.05 -8.07 -1.63
C ALA A 14 15.45 -8.59 -3.02
N PRO A 15 16.44 -8.03 -3.75
CA PRO A 15 16.84 -8.54 -5.06
C PRO A 15 17.34 -10.00 -5.06
N PHE A 16 17.70 -10.54 -3.91
CA PHE A 16 18.30 -11.88 -3.78
C PHE A 16 17.26 -12.94 -3.41
N MET A 17 16.08 -12.56 -2.90
CA MET A 17 15.14 -13.52 -2.34
C MET A 17 13.66 -13.14 -2.52
N HIS A 18 13.35 -11.93 -2.95
CA HIS A 18 12.00 -11.39 -3.07
C HIS A 18 11.58 -11.23 -4.53
N LEU A 19 10.34 -11.62 -4.83
CA LEU A 19 9.71 -11.37 -6.13
C LEU A 19 8.41 -10.60 -5.93
N TYR A 20 8.38 -9.38 -6.47
CA TYR A 20 7.16 -8.60 -6.58
C TYR A 20 6.52 -8.80 -7.96
N VAL A 21 5.24 -9.17 -7.99
CA VAL A 21 4.43 -9.24 -9.21
C VAL A 21 3.26 -8.27 -9.06
N GLY A 22 3.29 -7.20 -9.84
CA GLY A 22 2.25 -6.17 -9.84
C GLY A 22 0.93 -6.65 -10.44
N TYR A 23 -0.11 -5.81 -10.28
CA TYR A 23 -1.44 -6.05 -10.88
C TYR A 23 -1.40 -6.04 -12.42
N ASP A 24 -0.36 -5.43 -12.99
CA ASP A 24 -0.07 -5.42 -14.41
C ASP A 24 0.79 -6.62 -14.87
N GLY A 25 0.98 -7.64 -14.02
CA GLY A 25 1.83 -8.80 -14.26
C GLY A 25 3.31 -8.50 -14.34
N ARG A 26 3.71 -7.24 -14.15
CA ARG A 26 5.11 -6.83 -14.24
C ARG A 26 5.84 -7.08 -12.93
N CYS A 27 7.06 -7.57 -13.06
CA CYS A 27 7.95 -7.73 -11.92
C CYS A 27 8.69 -6.41 -11.63
N ARG A 28 8.93 -6.16 -10.33
CA ARG A 28 9.73 -5.04 -9.84
C ARG A 28 10.65 -5.51 -8.72
N LEU A 29 11.58 -4.65 -8.31
CA LEU A 29 12.46 -4.96 -7.17
C LEU A 29 11.67 -5.17 -5.87
N CYS A 30 10.66 -4.33 -5.65
CA CYS A 30 9.71 -4.43 -4.54
C CYS A 30 8.50 -3.50 -4.78
N CYS A 31 7.54 -3.52 -3.87
CA CYS A 31 6.30 -2.74 -3.99
C CYS A 31 6.51 -1.21 -3.92
N VAL A 32 7.62 -0.73 -3.34
CA VAL A 32 7.93 0.71 -3.23
C VAL A 32 8.96 1.20 -4.24
N SER A 33 9.56 0.32 -5.04
CA SER A 33 10.57 0.71 -6.02
C SER A 33 9.98 1.60 -7.12
N LYS A 34 10.68 2.70 -7.45
CA LYS A 34 10.31 3.57 -8.58
C LYS A 34 10.55 2.85 -9.91
N PRO A 35 9.68 3.07 -10.92
CA PRO A 35 9.98 2.67 -12.28
C PRO A 35 11.20 3.44 -12.80
N ASN A 36 12.10 2.76 -13.50
CA ASN A 36 13.18 3.43 -14.21
C ASN A 36 13.01 3.24 -15.73
N GLU A 37 13.73 4.02 -16.56
CA GLU A 37 13.62 3.95 -18.01
C GLU A 37 14.02 2.55 -18.55
N LYS A 38 15.03 1.93 -17.96
CA LYS A 38 15.42 0.54 -18.28
C LYS A 38 14.33 -0.45 -17.84
N THR A 39 13.65 -0.21 -16.70
CA THR A 39 12.56 -1.10 -16.24
C THR A 39 11.25 -0.88 -16.98
N LYS A 40 11.01 0.27 -17.61
CA LYS A 40 9.88 0.44 -18.51
C LYS A 40 9.99 -0.49 -19.74
N THR A 41 11.20 -0.73 -20.21
CA THR A 41 11.47 -1.66 -21.32
C THR A 41 11.66 -3.10 -20.85
N LEU A 42 12.26 -3.32 -19.68
CA LEU A 42 12.49 -4.65 -19.09
C LEU A 42 11.29 -5.15 -18.26
N SER A 43 10.42 -4.26 -17.77
CA SER A 43 9.12 -4.62 -17.23
C SER A 43 8.11 -5.05 -18.29
N ALA A 44 8.49 -4.93 -19.58
CA ALA A 44 7.90 -5.67 -20.69
C ALA A 44 8.47 -7.10 -20.83
N VAL A 45 9.17 -7.62 -19.83
CA VAL A 45 9.28 -9.07 -19.69
C VAL A 45 7.86 -9.58 -19.73
N ASP A 46 7.58 -10.27 -20.79
CA ASP A 46 6.29 -10.88 -21.07
C ASP A 46 5.79 -11.50 -19.74
N SER A 47 4.67 -11.00 -19.26
CA SER A 47 4.04 -11.45 -18.01
C SER A 47 3.82 -12.97 -17.97
N SER A 48 4.12 -13.63 -19.10
CA SER A 48 4.11 -15.08 -19.26
C SER A 48 5.20 -15.81 -18.48
N ASN A 49 6.31 -15.15 -18.13
CA ASN A 49 7.44 -15.82 -17.47
C ASN A 49 8.25 -14.92 -16.53
N PHE A 50 7.82 -14.79 -15.27
CA PHE A 50 8.57 -14.05 -14.25
C PHE A 50 9.99 -14.62 -13.99
N TRP A 51 10.27 -15.85 -14.45
CA TRP A 51 11.57 -16.48 -14.31
C TRP A 51 12.66 -15.75 -15.13
N ASP A 52 12.28 -15.22 -16.29
CA ASP A 52 13.21 -14.44 -17.11
C ASP A 52 13.59 -13.12 -16.42
N TYR A 53 12.72 -12.59 -15.56
CA TYR A 53 13.07 -11.47 -14.70
C TYR A 53 14.00 -11.92 -13.56
N TRP A 54 13.67 -13.03 -12.86
CA TRP A 54 14.42 -13.50 -11.69
C TRP A 54 15.88 -13.84 -12.01
N SER A 55 16.13 -14.55 -13.12
CA SER A 55 17.45 -14.96 -13.58
C SER A 55 18.05 -14.07 -14.66
N GLY A 56 17.38 -12.98 -15.01
CA GLY A 56 17.76 -12.10 -16.12
C GLY A 56 18.89 -11.12 -15.79
N GLU A 57 19.42 -10.52 -16.85
CA GLU A 57 20.54 -9.57 -16.78
C GLU A 57 20.23 -8.37 -15.86
N TYR A 58 19.03 -7.81 -15.94
CA TYR A 58 18.64 -6.66 -15.12
C TYR A 58 18.78 -6.94 -13.62
N LEU A 59 18.21 -8.04 -13.13
CA LEU A 59 18.25 -8.35 -11.70
C LEU A 59 19.67 -8.78 -11.26
N THR A 60 20.44 -9.37 -12.16
CA THR A 60 21.87 -9.65 -11.95
C THR A 60 22.67 -8.35 -11.79
N GLU A 61 22.44 -7.34 -12.65
CA GLU A 61 23.04 -6.00 -12.50
C GLU A 61 22.66 -5.38 -11.14
N VAL A 62 21.38 -5.42 -10.76
CA VAL A 62 20.91 -4.89 -9.47
C VAL A 62 21.61 -5.57 -8.30
N ARG A 63 21.73 -6.90 -8.31
CA ARG A 63 22.43 -7.66 -7.26
C ARG A 63 23.89 -7.26 -7.16
N ASN A 64 24.57 -7.10 -8.27
CA ASN A 64 25.96 -6.64 -8.31
C ASN A 64 26.10 -5.22 -7.76
N ASP A 65 25.21 -4.29 -8.11
CA ASP A 65 25.22 -2.94 -7.57
C ASP A 65 25.03 -2.94 -6.05
N MET A 66 24.09 -3.75 -5.53
CA MET A 66 23.88 -3.88 -4.08
C MET A 66 25.12 -4.41 -3.35
N LEU A 67 25.82 -5.40 -3.93
CA LEU A 67 27.05 -5.96 -3.35
C LEU A 67 28.24 -4.98 -3.39
N ASN A 68 28.26 -4.10 -4.39
CA ASN A 68 29.30 -3.09 -4.56
C ASN A 68 28.94 -1.73 -3.95
N ASN A 69 27.83 -1.65 -3.19
CA ASN A 69 27.35 -0.42 -2.56
C ASN A 69 27.08 0.73 -3.57
N VAL A 70 26.60 0.40 -4.77
CA VAL A 70 26.22 1.36 -5.82
C VAL A 70 24.74 1.73 -5.69
N PRO A 71 24.39 3.01 -5.40
CA PRO A 71 23.01 3.40 -5.19
C PRO A 71 22.19 3.36 -6.48
N ARG A 72 20.92 2.94 -6.37
CA ARG A 72 20.00 2.85 -7.48
C ARG A 72 18.85 3.84 -7.34
N LYS A 73 18.49 4.49 -8.44
CA LYS A 73 17.37 5.46 -8.47
C LYS A 73 16.03 4.81 -8.13
N GLU A 74 15.84 3.54 -8.47
CA GLU A 74 14.63 2.80 -8.15
C GLU A 74 14.42 2.65 -6.64
N CYS A 75 15.50 2.70 -5.84
CA CYS A 75 15.51 2.53 -4.40
C CYS A 75 15.43 3.87 -3.63
N GLU A 76 15.38 5.01 -4.33
CA GLU A 76 15.30 6.35 -3.73
C GLU A 76 14.21 6.50 -2.66
N PRO A 77 12.99 5.90 -2.78
CA PRO A 77 12.00 6.00 -1.71
C PRO A 77 12.48 5.48 -0.35
N CYS A 78 13.28 4.41 -0.33
CA CYS A 78 13.87 3.91 0.91
C CYS A 78 14.91 4.87 1.46
N TYR A 79 15.79 5.38 0.62
CA TYR A 79 16.84 6.33 1.03
C TYR A 79 16.22 7.61 1.62
N THR A 80 15.20 8.16 0.95
CA THR A 80 14.51 9.38 1.40
C THR A 80 13.87 9.21 2.78
N ILE A 81 13.21 8.08 3.04
CA ILE A 81 12.60 7.78 4.34
C ILE A 81 13.67 7.62 5.43
N GLU A 82 14.78 6.94 5.11
CA GLU A 82 15.89 6.72 6.06
C GLU A 82 16.62 8.00 6.41
N ASP A 83 16.77 8.94 5.46
CA ASP A 83 17.35 10.26 5.68
C ASP A 83 16.54 11.12 6.70
N THR A 84 15.28 10.80 6.87
CA THR A 84 14.40 11.44 7.88
C THR A 84 14.27 10.64 9.17
N GLY A 85 15.03 9.56 9.33
CA GLY A 85 15.00 8.69 10.49
C GLY A 85 13.81 7.71 10.51
N GLY A 86 13.07 7.62 9.40
CA GLY A 86 11.97 6.66 9.25
C GLY A 86 12.45 5.25 8.91
N LYS A 87 11.55 4.27 9.06
CA LYS A 87 11.81 2.87 8.68
C LYS A 87 11.37 2.62 7.25
N SER A 88 12.33 2.28 6.40
CA SER A 88 12.07 1.94 5.00
C SER A 88 11.62 0.49 4.82
N PHE A 89 11.11 0.17 3.64
CA PHE A 89 10.86 -1.22 3.24
C PHE A 89 12.14 -2.07 3.31
N ARG A 90 13.28 -1.52 2.89
CA ARG A 90 14.59 -2.16 2.96
C ARG A 90 14.94 -2.58 4.38
N ASN A 91 14.83 -1.67 5.36
CA ASN A 91 15.11 -1.97 6.76
C ASN A 91 14.17 -3.05 7.31
N ALA A 92 12.87 -2.93 7.05
CA ALA A 92 11.89 -3.92 7.50
C ALA A 92 12.14 -5.30 6.87
N PHE A 93 12.53 -5.32 5.59
CA PHE A 93 12.86 -6.53 4.86
C PHE A 93 14.13 -7.20 5.38
N ASP A 94 15.18 -6.42 5.62
CA ASP A 94 16.45 -6.92 6.14
C ASP A 94 16.31 -7.48 7.57
N ILE A 95 15.50 -6.83 8.42
CA ILE A 95 15.19 -7.35 9.77
C ILE A 95 14.46 -8.68 9.68
N ARG A 96 13.41 -8.75 8.85
CA ARG A 96 12.59 -9.98 8.66
C ARG A 96 13.42 -11.17 8.23
N HIS A 97 14.38 -10.95 7.35
CA HIS A 97 15.20 -11.98 6.72
C HIS A 97 16.64 -12.04 7.23
N SER A 98 16.95 -11.41 8.38
CA SER A 98 18.30 -11.36 8.95
C SER A 98 18.91 -12.73 9.23
N HIS A 99 18.07 -13.76 9.49
CA HIS A 99 18.46 -15.13 9.75
C HIS A 99 18.93 -15.89 8.50
N ILE A 100 18.70 -15.36 7.30
CA ILE A 100 19.09 -16.00 6.03
C ILE A 100 20.48 -15.49 5.62
N ASP A 101 21.43 -16.41 5.53
CA ASP A 101 22.75 -16.10 4.98
C ASP A 101 22.74 -16.26 3.45
N LEU A 102 22.75 -15.16 2.75
CA LEU A 102 22.74 -15.14 1.29
C LEU A 102 24.13 -15.39 0.68
N GLN A 103 25.21 -15.23 1.45
CA GLN A 103 26.60 -15.34 0.96
C GLN A 103 26.86 -14.57 -0.36
N GLY A 104 26.13 -13.48 -0.58
CA GLY A 104 26.20 -12.68 -1.80
C GLY A 104 25.58 -13.33 -3.06
N LYS A 105 24.75 -14.34 -2.90
CA LYS A 105 24.07 -15.05 -4.01
C LYS A 105 22.57 -15.00 -3.86
N GLU A 106 21.88 -14.97 -4.99
CA GLU A 106 20.44 -15.14 -5.04
C GLU A 106 20.03 -16.57 -4.71
N LEU A 107 18.82 -16.73 -4.18
CA LEU A 107 18.20 -18.06 -4.04
C LEU A 107 17.83 -18.62 -5.41
N PHE A 108 17.85 -19.94 -5.53
CA PHE A 108 17.41 -20.61 -6.78
C PHE A 108 15.97 -20.23 -7.16
N PHE A 109 15.09 -20.09 -6.17
CA PHE A 109 13.72 -19.61 -6.32
C PHE A 109 13.46 -18.57 -5.23
N PRO A 110 12.73 -17.47 -5.52
CA PRO A 110 12.39 -16.49 -4.49
C PRO A 110 11.55 -17.14 -3.40
N ASN A 111 11.95 -16.97 -2.14
CA ASN A 111 11.21 -17.50 -1.00
C ASN A 111 10.27 -16.48 -0.35
N ASP A 112 10.32 -15.23 -0.77
CA ASP A 112 9.41 -14.16 -0.38
C ASP A 112 8.68 -13.62 -1.62
N LEU A 113 7.36 -13.73 -1.65
CA LEU A 113 6.53 -13.33 -2.79
C LEU A 113 5.57 -12.21 -2.38
N ASP A 114 5.49 -11.15 -3.18
CA ASP A 114 4.46 -10.10 -3.10
C ASP A 114 3.64 -10.11 -4.39
N ILE A 115 2.41 -10.64 -4.35
CA ILE A 115 1.62 -10.95 -5.55
C ILE A 115 0.32 -10.16 -5.58
N ARG A 116 -0.01 -9.63 -6.77
CA ARG A 116 -1.28 -9.00 -7.13
C ARG A 116 -1.99 -9.85 -8.16
N PHE A 117 -2.94 -10.71 -7.73
CA PHE A 117 -3.60 -11.67 -8.62
C PHE A 117 -4.51 -10.99 -9.64
N SER A 118 -5.32 -10.04 -9.19
CA SER A 118 -6.24 -9.30 -10.08
C SER A 118 -6.60 -7.94 -9.51
N LYS A 119 -7.35 -7.15 -10.30
CA LYS A 119 -7.91 -5.86 -9.87
C LYS A 119 -9.34 -5.98 -9.31
N LEU A 120 -9.86 -7.20 -9.11
CA LEU A 120 -11.19 -7.40 -8.56
C LEU A 120 -11.28 -6.74 -7.19
N CYS A 121 -12.15 -5.72 -7.07
CA CYS A 121 -12.34 -4.93 -5.86
C CYS A 121 -13.80 -4.54 -5.74
N ASN A 122 -14.30 -4.45 -4.52
CA ASN A 122 -15.64 -3.98 -4.21
C ASN A 122 -15.69 -2.48 -3.83
N LEU A 123 -14.53 -1.80 -3.75
CA LEU A 123 -14.41 -0.36 -3.51
C LEU A 123 -13.88 0.38 -4.74
N LYS A 124 -14.17 1.69 -4.78
CA LYS A 124 -13.69 2.66 -5.76
C LYS A 124 -13.08 3.87 -5.04
N CYS A 125 -12.05 3.61 -4.23
CA CYS A 125 -11.37 4.62 -3.42
C CYS A 125 -10.85 5.78 -4.27
N ARG A 126 -10.94 7.02 -3.74
CA ARG A 126 -10.58 8.25 -4.50
C ARG A 126 -9.08 8.31 -4.85
N MET A 127 -8.22 7.73 -4.01
CA MET A 127 -6.78 7.65 -4.25
C MET A 127 -6.36 6.43 -5.10
N CYS A 128 -7.28 5.55 -5.45
CA CYS A 128 -6.99 4.39 -6.25
C CYS A 128 -6.91 4.71 -7.75
N SER A 129 -6.47 3.74 -8.56
CA SER A 129 -6.52 3.80 -10.02
C SER A 129 -7.41 2.71 -10.61
N GLU A 130 -7.87 2.89 -11.84
CA GLU A 130 -8.70 1.88 -12.54
C GLU A 130 -7.93 0.58 -12.80
N SER A 131 -6.61 0.64 -12.82
CA SER A 131 -5.75 -0.53 -12.99
C SER A 131 -5.70 -1.43 -11.74
N ILE A 132 -6.12 -0.92 -10.58
CA ILE A 132 -6.10 -1.65 -9.30
C ILE A 132 -7.51 -1.93 -8.77
N SER A 133 -8.53 -1.24 -9.26
CA SER A 133 -9.92 -1.42 -8.83
C SER A 133 -10.88 -1.60 -9.98
N SER A 134 -11.48 -2.78 -10.09
CA SER A 134 -12.52 -3.08 -11.06
C SER A 134 -13.79 -2.22 -10.91
N GLN A 135 -14.09 -1.75 -9.70
CA GLN A 135 -15.22 -0.86 -9.47
C GLN A 135 -14.93 0.57 -9.94
N LEU A 136 -13.69 1.05 -9.70
CA LEU A 136 -13.28 2.36 -10.20
C LEU A 136 -13.19 2.36 -11.73
N GLU A 137 -12.70 1.29 -12.34
CA GLU A 137 -12.72 1.12 -13.80
C GLU A 137 -14.14 1.23 -14.37
N LYS A 138 -15.09 0.52 -13.78
CA LYS A 138 -16.52 0.60 -14.18
C LYS A 138 -17.08 2.01 -14.00
N GLU A 139 -16.75 2.68 -12.87
CA GLU A 139 -17.19 4.06 -12.62
C GLU A 139 -16.68 5.03 -13.68
N ILE A 140 -15.38 4.93 -14.02
CA ILE A 140 -14.75 5.78 -15.05
C ILE A 140 -15.36 5.47 -16.43
N ALA A 141 -15.54 4.20 -16.78
CA ALA A 141 -16.15 3.81 -18.05
C ALA A 141 -17.59 4.31 -18.21
N ASN A 142 -18.41 4.20 -17.16
CA ASN A 142 -19.80 4.64 -17.16
C ASN A 142 -19.96 6.17 -17.15
N ASN A 143 -18.94 6.91 -16.72
CA ASN A 143 -18.92 8.37 -16.63
C ASN A 143 -17.76 8.96 -17.44
N TYR A 144 -17.50 8.39 -18.60
CA TYR A 144 -16.32 8.69 -19.42
C TYR A 144 -16.19 10.16 -19.78
N SER A 145 -17.29 10.85 -20.08
CA SER A 145 -17.29 12.29 -20.40
C SER A 145 -16.66 13.15 -19.29
N VAL A 146 -16.88 12.78 -18.02
CA VAL A 146 -16.40 13.52 -16.84
C VAL A 146 -15.07 12.99 -16.34
N LEU A 147 -14.83 11.67 -16.39
CA LEU A 147 -13.71 11.01 -15.71
C LEU A 147 -12.58 10.53 -16.64
N LYS A 148 -12.68 10.71 -17.97
CA LYS A 148 -11.69 10.20 -18.96
C LYS A 148 -10.24 10.57 -18.67
N GLN A 149 -9.99 11.74 -18.09
CA GLN A 149 -8.65 12.23 -17.78
C GLN A 149 -7.98 11.51 -16.59
N TYR A 150 -8.76 10.77 -15.80
CA TYR A 150 -8.26 9.96 -14.67
C TYR A 150 -8.08 8.50 -15.06
N ARG A 151 -8.18 8.21 -16.37
CA ARG A 151 -7.98 6.89 -16.90
C ARG A 151 -6.50 6.54 -16.93
N ASP A 152 -6.16 5.33 -16.45
CA ASP A 152 -4.85 4.76 -16.63
C ASP A 152 -4.69 4.20 -18.05
N GLN A 153 -3.51 4.35 -18.62
CA GLN A 153 -3.18 3.74 -19.91
C GLN A 153 -2.80 2.25 -19.80
N ILE A 154 -2.84 1.70 -18.60
CA ILE A 154 -2.38 0.33 -18.35
C ILE A 154 -3.52 -0.63 -18.64
N THR A 155 -3.38 -1.31 -19.79
CA THR A 155 -4.24 -2.44 -20.15
C THR A 155 -3.77 -3.68 -19.43
N GLN A 156 -4.68 -4.30 -18.74
CA GLN A 156 -4.72 -5.62 -18.12
C GLN A 156 -3.47 -6.48 -18.05
N PRO A 157 -3.23 -6.99 -16.88
CA PRO A 157 -2.84 -8.36 -16.82
C PRO A 157 -3.40 -9.13 -15.64
N VAL A 158 -3.38 -10.36 -15.85
CA VAL A 158 -3.69 -11.41 -14.91
C VAL A 158 -2.40 -12.20 -14.75
N MET A 159 -2.15 -12.69 -13.55
CA MET A 159 -1.14 -13.72 -13.34
C MET A 159 -1.33 -14.82 -14.39
N SER A 160 -0.35 -15.05 -15.25
CA SER A 160 -0.47 -16.08 -16.28
C SER A 160 -0.59 -17.46 -15.64
N GLU A 161 -1.34 -18.36 -16.26
CA GLU A 161 -1.48 -19.73 -15.77
C GLU A 161 -0.12 -20.44 -15.64
N ASN A 162 0.81 -20.14 -16.52
CA ASN A 162 2.17 -20.67 -16.46
C ASN A 162 2.94 -20.17 -15.24
N ASN A 163 2.88 -18.87 -14.92
CA ASN A 163 3.50 -18.32 -13.74
C ASN A 163 2.86 -18.88 -12.45
N PHE A 164 1.54 -19.01 -12.43
CA PHE A 164 0.83 -19.62 -11.32
C PHE A 164 1.27 -21.06 -11.07
N LYS A 165 1.35 -21.89 -12.13
CA LYS A 165 1.85 -23.27 -12.05
C LYS A 165 3.30 -23.34 -11.56
N LYS A 166 4.17 -22.40 -12.01
CA LYS A 166 5.57 -22.34 -11.54
C LYS A 166 5.66 -22.02 -10.04
N ILE A 167 4.86 -21.10 -9.54
CA ILE A 167 4.82 -20.79 -8.11
C ILE A 167 4.37 -22.03 -7.33
N LEU A 168 3.29 -22.68 -7.75
CA LEU A 168 2.79 -23.88 -7.10
C LEU A 168 3.78 -25.04 -7.14
N GLY A 169 4.54 -25.19 -8.23
CA GLY A 169 5.59 -26.20 -8.35
C GLY A 169 6.79 -26.00 -7.41
N ASN A 170 6.94 -24.78 -6.85
CA ASN A 170 8.00 -24.43 -5.90
C ASN A 170 7.45 -24.04 -4.51
N ILE A 171 6.24 -24.47 -4.18
CA ILE A 171 5.53 -24.07 -2.96
C ILE A 171 6.32 -24.37 -1.68
N ASN A 172 7.16 -25.40 -1.69
CA ASN A 172 7.99 -25.80 -0.56
C ASN A 172 9.19 -24.87 -0.31
N SER A 173 9.56 -24.04 -1.29
CA SER A 173 10.63 -23.03 -1.18
C SER A 173 10.12 -21.67 -0.71
N ILE A 174 8.81 -21.50 -0.52
CA ILE A 174 8.20 -20.23 -0.23
C ILE A 174 7.95 -20.12 1.27
N ASP A 175 8.57 -19.13 1.93
CA ASP A 175 8.45 -18.90 3.38
C ASP A 175 7.59 -17.69 3.73
N TYR A 176 7.48 -16.73 2.80
CA TYR A 176 6.70 -15.51 2.98
C TYR A 176 5.85 -15.23 1.74
N ILE A 177 4.59 -14.90 1.98
CA ILE A 177 3.68 -14.45 0.93
C ILE A 177 2.96 -13.20 1.38
N LYS A 178 3.02 -12.17 0.54
CA LYS A 178 2.12 -11.04 0.62
C LYS A 178 1.14 -11.10 -0.54
N VAL A 179 -0.14 -11.13 -0.20
CA VAL A 179 -1.25 -11.04 -1.16
C VAL A 179 -1.91 -9.68 -1.04
N ALA A 180 -1.97 -8.95 -2.14
CA ALA A 180 -2.65 -7.68 -2.24
C ALA A 180 -3.26 -7.53 -3.65
N GLY A 181 -3.69 -6.35 -4.03
CA GLY A 181 -4.29 -6.07 -5.33
C GLY A 181 -5.58 -5.30 -5.17
N GLY A 182 -6.68 -5.68 -5.82
CA GLY A 182 -8.00 -5.12 -5.55
C GLY A 182 -8.45 -5.41 -4.11
N GLU A 183 -9.24 -6.46 -3.92
CA GLU A 183 -9.59 -6.98 -2.58
C GLU A 183 -9.41 -8.50 -2.55
N PRO A 184 -8.36 -9.00 -1.89
CA PRO A 184 -8.05 -10.45 -1.85
C PRO A 184 -9.18 -11.33 -1.33
N SER A 185 -10.00 -10.85 -0.40
CA SER A 185 -11.07 -11.63 0.21
C SER A 185 -12.20 -12.02 -0.76
N ILE A 186 -12.26 -11.41 -1.95
CA ILE A 186 -13.26 -11.73 -2.98
C ILE A 186 -12.65 -12.31 -4.26
N MET A 187 -11.33 -12.59 -4.27
CA MET A 187 -10.64 -13.14 -5.45
C MET A 187 -10.64 -14.67 -5.43
N PRO A 188 -11.24 -15.35 -6.41
CA PRO A 188 -11.18 -16.82 -6.50
C PRO A 188 -9.76 -17.36 -6.65
N GLU A 189 -8.88 -16.60 -7.32
CA GLU A 189 -7.48 -16.95 -7.50
C GLU A 189 -6.74 -17.01 -6.16
N VAL A 190 -7.05 -16.11 -5.23
CA VAL A 190 -6.48 -16.11 -3.87
C VAL A 190 -6.95 -17.30 -3.09
N GLU A 191 -8.24 -17.64 -3.15
CA GLU A 191 -8.77 -18.84 -2.50
C GLU A 191 -8.06 -20.11 -3.00
N SER A 192 -7.92 -20.26 -4.33
CA SER A 192 -7.23 -21.41 -4.94
C SER A 192 -5.76 -21.48 -4.56
N PHE A 193 -5.10 -20.31 -4.48
CA PHE A 193 -3.70 -20.21 -4.11
C PHE A 193 -3.47 -20.62 -2.64
N LEU A 194 -4.27 -20.10 -1.72
CA LEU A 194 -4.18 -20.47 -0.31
C LEU A 194 -4.52 -21.95 -0.07
N GLN A 195 -5.52 -22.49 -0.78
CA GLN A 195 -5.84 -23.90 -0.71
C GLN A 195 -4.65 -24.79 -1.09
N ALA A 196 -3.86 -24.40 -2.09
CA ALA A 196 -2.68 -25.15 -2.48
C ALA A 196 -1.62 -25.23 -1.36
N PHE A 197 -1.48 -24.21 -0.51
CA PHE A 197 -0.59 -24.29 0.67
C PHE A 197 -1.13 -25.25 1.73
N ILE A 198 -2.45 -25.32 1.90
CA ILE A 198 -3.08 -26.27 2.80
C ILE A 198 -2.86 -27.71 2.29
N ASP A 199 -3.10 -27.94 1.00
CA ASP A 199 -2.96 -29.26 0.36
C ASP A 199 -1.52 -29.78 0.40
N ASN A 200 -0.53 -28.88 0.47
CA ASN A 200 0.90 -29.20 0.61
C ASN A 200 1.43 -29.12 2.06
N ASN A 201 0.54 -29.04 3.06
CA ASN A 201 0.90 -28.95 4.49
C ASN A 201 1.85 -27.78 4.83
N ARG A 202 1.72 -26.64 4.12
CA ARG A 202 2.50 -25.43 4.33
C ARG A 202 1.76 -24.34 5.14
N HIS A 203 0.64 -24.68 5.74
CA HIS A 203 -0.22 -23.75 6.49
C HIS A 203 -0.01 -23.81 8.00
N THR A 204 0.57 -24.89 8.54
CA THR A 204 0.82 -25.11 10.00
C THR A 204 2.17 -25.77 10.25
N GLY A 205 2.61 -25.75 11.52
CA GLY A 205 3.87 -26.35 11.94
C GLY A 205 5.11 -25.51 11.63
N ASP A 206 6.30 -26.10 11.79
CA ASP A 206 7.58 -25.40 11.68
C ASP A 206 7.88 -24.87 10.26
N ASN A 207 7.28 -25.51 9.26
CA ASN A 207 7.41 -25.10 7.85
C ASN A 207 6.23 -24.27 7.35
N ALA A 208 5.40 -23.74 8.25
CA ALA A 208 4.27 -22.91 7.86
C ALA A 208 4.72 -21.64 7.16
N VAL A 209 4.06 -21.32 6.04
CA VAL A 209 4.28 -20.05 5.34
C VAL A 209 3.79 -18.87 6.20
N ASN A 210 4.52 -17.77 6.16
CA ASN A 210 4.11 -16.50 6.74
C ASN A 210 3.23 -15.77 5.73
N LEU A 211 1.96 -15.64 6.05
CA LEU A 211 0.96 -15.06 5.15
C LEU A 211 0.62 -13.63 5.57
N LEU A 212 0.88 -12.67 4.69
CA LEU A 212 0.51 -11.27 4.84
C LEU A 212 -0.57 -10.94 3.80
N ILE A 213 -1.76 -10.54 4.24
CA ILE A 213 -2.87 -10.18 3.36
C ILE A 213 -3.25 -8.73 3.57
N THR A 214 -3.29 -7.95 2.48
CA THR A 214 -3.81 -6.58 2.51
C THR A 214 -5.28 -6.59 2.18
N THR A 215 -6.13 -6.10 3.08
CA THR A 215 -7.59 -6.09 2.91
C THR A 215 -8.19 -4.72 3.22
N ASN A 216 -9.30 -4.42 2.58
CA ASN A 216 -10.09 -3.23 2.85
C ASN A 216 -11.13 -3.43 3.98
N CYS A 217 -11.18 -4.58 4.59
CA CYS A 217 -12.08 -4.94 5.70
C CYS A 217 -13.59 -4.84 5.40
N THR A 218 -14.00 -4.67 4.15
CA THR A 218 -15.44 -4.52 3.81
C THR A 218 -16.15 -5.83 3.64
N ASN A 219 -15.43 -6.92 3.40
CA ASN A 219 -16.03 -8.18 3.05
C ASN A 219 -15.99 -9.18 4.22
N GLN A 220 -17.17 -9.60 4.65
CA GLN A 220 -17.36 -10.68 5.61
C GLN A 220 -17.54 -12.01 4.88
N ASN A 221 -16.61 -12.34 3.97
CA ASN A 221 -16.64 -13.63 3.28
C ASN A 221 -16.25 -14.76 4.23
N THR A 222 -17.25 -15.44 4.76
CA THR A 222 -17.06 -16.56 5.70
C THR A 222 -16.20 -17.69 5.14
N LYS A 223 -16.18 -17.89 3.83
CA LYS A 223 -15.32 -18.89 3.18
C LYS A 223 -13.85 -18.46 3.23
N PHE A 224 -13.56 -17.20 2.90
CA PHE A 224 -12.22 -16.64 2.99
C PHE A 224 -11.71 -16.66 4.44
N GLU A 225 -12.53 -16.23 5.40
CA GLU A 225 -12.17 -16.29 6.82
C GLU A 225 -11.87 -17.71 7.32
N LYS A 226 -12.69 -18.69 6.94
CA LYS A 226 -12.44 -20.09 7.27
C LYS A 226 -11.13 -20.59 6.68
N LEU A 227 -10.76 -20.10 5.50
CA LEU A 227 -9.54 -20.46 4.82
C LEU A 227 -8.31 -19.91 5.55
N ILE A 228 -8.26 -18.60 5.81
CA ILE A 228 -7.12 -17.96 6.48
C ILE A 228 -6.97 -18.41 7.94
N ASN A 229 -8.06 -18.75 8.61
CA ASN A 229 -8.04 -19.27 9.99
C ASN A 229 -7.37 -20.67 10.12
N GLN A 230 -7.06 -21.35 9.01
CA GLN A 230 -6.30 -22.59 9.03
C GLN A 230 -4.79 -22.36 9.08
N PHE A 231 -4.33 -21.15 8.76
CA PHE A 231 -2.91 -20.83 8.77
C PHE A 231 -2.46 -20.37 10.16
N SER A 232 -1.33 -20.89 10.63
CA SER A 232 -0.77 -20.50 11.94
C SER A 232 -0.11 -19.11 11.93
N ASN A 233 0.39 -18.65 10.80
CA ASN A 233 1.16 -17.40 10.69
C ASN A 233 0.45 -16.42 9.74
N VAL A 234 -0.61 -15.76 10.20
CA VAL A 234 -1.35 -14.76 9.42
C VAL A 234 -1.17 -13.37 10.00
N THR A 235 -0.79 -12.44 9.14
CA THR A 235 -0.83 -11.00 9.42
C THR A 235 -1.77 -10.33 8.42
N LEU A 236 -2.74 -9.57 8.91
CA LEU A 236 -3.63 -8.79 8.08
C LEU A 236 -3.18 -7.33 8.04
N THR A 237 -2.89 -6.80 6.87
CA THR A 237 -2.70 -5.37 6.68
C THR A 237 -4.04 -4.75 6.31
N VAL A 238 -4.62 -4.00 7.24
CA VAL A 238 -5.95 -3.41 7.09
C VAL A 238 -5.85 -1.96 6.63
N SER A 239 -6.64 -1.59 5.64
CA SER A 239 -6.52 -0.29 4.99
C SER A 239 -7.62 0.67 5.46
N PHE A 240 -7.24 1.73 6.18
CA PHE A 240 -8.11 2.81 6.64
C PHE A 240 -7.47 4.16 6.34
N GLU A 241 -8.29 5.18 6.05
CA GLU A 241 -7.81 6.53 5.74
C GLU A 241 -8.35 7.59 6.72
N GLY A 242 -8.98 7.17 7.80
CA GLY A 242 -9.61 7.99 8.82
C GLY A 242 -10.77 7.27 9.47
N ILE A 243 -11.63 7.99 10.18
CA ILE A 243 -12.82 7.46 10.85
C ILE A 243 -14.11 7.99 10.20
N GLY A 244 -15.21 7.27 10.40
CA GLY A 244 -16.56 7.71 10.01
C GLY A 244 -16.65 8.20 8.58
N LEU A 245 -17.17 9.43 8.43
CA LEU A 245 -17.40 10.05 7.13
C LEU A 245 -16.13 10.30 6.33
N VAL A 246 -15.00 10.61 6.98
CA VAL A 246 -13.71 10.81 6.32
C VAL A 246 -13.32 9.54 5.56
N ASN A 247 -13.32 8.39 6.24
CA ASN A 247 -13.00 7.12 5.61
C ASN A 247 -14.00 6.77 4.50
N ASN A 248 -15.30 6.96 4.74
CA ASN A 248 -16.36 6.62 3.78
C ASN A 248 -16.28 7.46 2.49
N TYR A 249 -15.90 8.74 2.60
CA TYR A 249 -15.69 9.62 1.45
C TYR A 249 -14.48 9.18 0.61
N ILE A 250 -13.38 8.86 1.26
CA ILE A 250 -12.13 8.47 0.59
C ILE A 250 -12.26 7.07 -0.02
N ARG A 251 -12.81 6.12 0.74
CA ARG A 251 -12.86 4.68 0.38
C ARG A 251 -14.25 4.22 -0.07
N SER A 252 -14.94 5.04 -0.83
CA SER A 252 -16.31 4.79 -1.32
C SER A 252 -16.45 3.48 -2.14
N PRO A 253 -17.58 2.76 -2.03
CA PRO A 253 -18.62 2.90 -1.01
C PRO A 253 -18.28 2.04 0.22
N SER A 254 -17.71 2.61 1.24
CA SER A 254 -17.48 1.90 2.50
C SER A 254 -18.45 2.39 3.59
N ASN A 255 -18.63 1.58 4.61
CA ASN A 255 -19.29 1.95 5.85
C ASN A 255 -18.31 1.70 6.99
N PHE A 256 -17.85 2.77 7.65
CA PHE A 256 -16.83 2.69 8.69
C PHE A 256 -17.22 1.77 9.84
N ASP A 257 -18.48 1.77 10.27
CA ASP A 257 -18.94 0.93 11.38
C ASP A 257 -18.80 -0.57 11.06
N ILE A 258 -19.03 -0.95 9.80
CA ILE A 258 -18.82 -2.34 9.35
C ILE A 258 -17.33 -2.66 9.30
N LEU A 259 -16.50 -1.72 8.82
CA LEU A 259 -15.04 -1.91 8.78
C LEU A 259 -14.46 -2.10 10.18
N GLU A 260 -14.87 -1.27 11.13
CA GLU A 260 -14.43 -1.35 12.52
C GLU A 260 -14.82 -2.68 13.16
N GLN A 261 -16.07 -3.13 13.00
CA GLN A 261 -16.53 -4.44 13.49
C GLN A 261 -15.72 -5.59 12.89
N THR A 262 -15.42 -5.52 11.59
CA THR A 262 -14.59 -6.52 10.90
C THR A 262 -13.17 -6.53 11.45
N LEU A 263 -12.57 -5.34 11.63
CA LEU A 263 -11.24 -5.19 12.23
C LEU A 263 -11.19 -5.80 13.64
N ILE A 264 -12.18 -5.48 14.49
CA ILE A 264 -12.27 -6.01 15.85
C ILE A 264 -12.39 -7.55 15.84
N SER A 265 -13.11 -8.11 14.87
CA SER A 265 -13.18 -9.56 14.68
C SER A 265 -11.82 -10.16 14.29
N TYR A 266 -11.07 -9.49 13.43
CA TYR A 266 -9.76 -9.93 13.00
C TYR A 266 -8.71 -9.85 14.12
N LEU A 267 -8.72 -8.80 14.93
CA LEU A 267 -7.81 -8.61 16.08
C LEU A 267 -7.89 -9.75 17.10
N LYS A 268 -9.04 -10.42 17.20
CA LYS A 268 -9.22 -11.57 18.09
C LYS A 268 -8.49 -12.84 17.63
N LYS A 269 -8.08 -12.90 16.37
CA LYS A 269 -7.60 -14.15 15.74
C LYS A 269 -6.24 -13.98 15.06
N HIS A 270 -5.92 -12.81 14.58
CA HIS A 270 -4.77 -12.54 13.74
C HIS A 270 -4.02 -11.31 14.20
N LYS A 271 -2.73 -11.26 13.90
CA LYS A 271 -1.99 -10.01 13.96
C LYS A 271 -2.52 -9.06 12.89
N CYS A 272 -2.83 -7.82 13.28
CA CYS A 272 -3.26 -6.78 12.36
C CYS A 272 -2.29 -5.61 12.35
N ILE A 273 -2.07 -5.03 11.17
CA ILE A 273 -1.30 -3.80 10.96
C ILE A 273 -2.18 -2.85 10.17
N LEU A 274 -2.48 -1.69 10.73
CA LEU A 274 -3.19 -0.66 9.99
C LEU A 274 -2.24 0.00 8.99
N ASN A 275 -2.69 0.14 7.75
CA ASN A 275 -2.00 0.89 6.71
C ASN A 275 -2.85 2.09 6.30
N ALA A 276 -2.31 3.29 6.48
CA ALA A 276 -2.97 4.55 6.18
C ALA A 276 -2.11 5.41 5.25
N THR A 277 -2.77 6.06 4.31
CA THR A 277 -2.12 6.99 3.38
C THR A 277 -2.52 8.42 3.73
N ILE A 278 -1.53 9.23 4.14
CA ILE A 278 -1.74 10.65 4.44
C ILE A 278 -1.87 11.41 3.11
N GLN A 279 -2.99 12.09 2.93
CA GLN A 279 -3.34 12.78 1.70
C GLN A 279 -4.15 14.06 1.99
N ALA A 280 -4.40 14.87 0.96
CA ALA A 280 -5.12 16.13 1.13
C ALA A 280 -6.50 15.96 1.79
N TYR A 281 -7.18 14.84 1.57
CA TYR A 281 -8.50 14.62 2.17
C TYR A 281 -8.47 14.34 3.67
N ASN A 282 -7.44 13.70 4.19
CA ASN A 282 -7.42 13.25 5.60
C ASN A 282 -6.41 13.98 6.49
N LEU A 283 -5.55 14.83 5.93
CA LEU A 283 -4.57 15.55 6.74
C LEU A 283 -5.20 16.31 7.93
N PRO A 284 -6.33 17.02 7.78
CA PRO A 284 -6.95 17.72 8.92
C PRO A 284 -7.52 16.82 10.02
N TYR A 285 -7.70 15.54 9.75
CA TYR A 285 -8.43 14.60 10.62
C TYR A 285 -7.53 13.51 11.25
N LEU A 286 -6.20 13.71 11.21
CA LEU A 286 -5.27 12.69 11.73
C LEU A 286 -5.33 12.53 13.24
N ILE A 287 -5.63 13.59 14.00
CA ILE A 287 -5.68 13.49 15.47
C ILE A 287 -6.83 12.60 15.93
N GLU A 288 -8.01 12.73 15.32
CA GLU A 288 -9.17 11.88 15.62
C GLU A 288 -8.87 10.43 15.23
N PHE A 289 -8.15 10.23 14.11
CA PHE A 289 -7.76 8.91 13.67
C PHE A 289 -6.74 8.25 14.61
N VAL A 290 -5.76 9.01 15.09
CA VAL A 290 -4.78 8.55 16.10
C VAL A 290 -5.47 8.24 17.43
N ASN A 291 -6.42 9.07 17.87
CA ASN A 291 -7.21 8.83 19.07
C ASN A 291 -8.07 7.56 18.96
N TRP A 292 -8.65 7.31 17.79
CA TRP A 292 -9.36 6.06 17.51
C TRP A 292 -8.41 4.85 17.54
N LEU A 293 -7.21 4.96 16.99
CA LEU A 293 -6.19 3.89 17.06
C LEU A 293 -5.83 3.57 18.52
N LYS A 294 -5.67 4.61 19.34
CA LYS A 294 -5.47 4.45 20.79
C LYS A 294 -6.61 3.68 21.41
N TYR A 295 -7.87 4.09 21.14
CA TYR A 295 -9.07 3.41 21.65
C TYR A 295 -9.10 1.92 21.24
N ILE A 296 -8.79 1.58 19.98
CA ILE A 296 -8.73 0.19 19.53
C ILE A 296 -7.67 -0.61 20.29
N ASN A 297 -6.48 -0.04 20.48
CA ASN A 297 -5.38 -0.69 21.20
C ASN A 297 -5.71 -0.93 22.68
N GLU A 298 -6.39 0.00 23.33
CA GLU A 298 -6.76 -0.09 24.74
C GLU A 298 -7.89 -1.10 25.00
N ASN A 299 -8.78 -1.33 24.03
CA ASN A 299 -10.03 -2.06 24.27
C ASN A 299 -10.13 -3.41 23.54
N PHE A 300 -9.43 -3.61 22.39
CA PHE A 300 -9.70 -4.77 21.55
C PHE A 300 -8.46 -5.60 21.22
N GLY A 301 -7.27 -5.06 21.32
CA GLY A 301 -6.01 -5.76 21.04
C GLY A 301 -5.01 -4.91 20.27
N GLN A 302 -3.79 -5.41 20.15
CA GLN A 302 -2.70 -4.66 19.52
C GLN A 302 -2.94 -4.49 18.02
N LEU A 303 -2.99 -3.24 17.60
CA LEU A 303 -3.06 -2.80 16.21
C LEU A 303 -1.89 -1.85 15.94
N ASP A 304 -0.82 -2.38 15.38
CA ASP A 304 0.29 -1.56 14.91
C ASP A 304 -0.18 -0.71 13.73
N ALA A 305 0.34 0.51 13.59
CA ALA A 305 -0.01 1.39 12.48
C ALA A 305 1.20 1.69 11.60
N PHE A 306 0.95 1.87 10.31
CA PHE A 306 1.94 2.33 9.34
C PHE A 306 1.33 3.44 8.48
N PHE A 307 1.99 4.59 8.45
CA PHE A 307 1.55 5.75 7.69
C PHE A 307 2.55 6.05 6.57
N MET A 308 2.03 6.47 5.42
CA MET A 308 2.84 6.95 4.30
C MET A 308 2.17 8.14 3.61
N LEU A 309 2.99 9.03 3.09
CA LEU A 309 2.50 10.13 2.26
C LEU A 309 2.05 9.62 0.90
N LEU A 310 0.92 10.12 0.42
CA LEU A 310 0.45 9.83 -0.92
C LEU A 310 1.35 10.55 -1.95
N ASP A 311 1.95 9.76 -2.85
CA ASP A 311 2.71 10.26 -3.99
C ASP A 311 1.86 10.25 -5.27
N GLN A 312 1.08 9.18 -5.48
CA GLN A 312 0.21 9.04 -6.64
C GLN A 312 -1.21 8.59 -6.25
N PRO A 313 -2.23 9.20 -6.80
CA PRO A 313 -2.22 10.32 -7.76
C PRO A 313 -1.80 11.64 -7.11
N GLY A 314 -0.85 12.34 -7.74
CA GLY A 314 -0.25 13.56 -7.18
C GLY A 314 -1.23 14.70 -6.89
N GLU A 315 -2.40 14.74 -7.56
CA GLU A 315 -3.48 15.69 -7.29
C GLU A 315 -4.07 15.56 -5.89
N LEU A 316 -3.92 14.40 -5.25
CA LEU A 316 -4.42 14.14 -3.89
C LEU A 316 -3.34 14.26 -2.82
N ALA A 317 -2.10 14.52 -3.19
CA ALA A 317 -1.02 14.74 -2.23
C ALA A 317 -1.28 15.99 -1.37
N CYS A 318 -0.79 15.97 -0.14
CA CYS A 318 -1.00 17.07 0.82
C CYS A 318 -0.51 18.44 0.32
N TYR A 319 0.41 18.47 -0.63
CA TYR A 319 0.94 19.71 -1.23
C TYR A 319 -0.11 20.53 -2.00
N ASN A 320 -1.26 19.93 -2.31
CA ASN A 320 -2.39 20.62 -2.95
C ASN A 320 -3.30 21.36 -1.96
N LEU A 321 -3.07 21.23 -0.67
CA LEU A 321 -3.66 22.09 0.36
C LEU A 321 -2.83 23.37 0.50
N SER A 322 -3.45 24.44 0.97
CA SER A 322 -2.72 25.68 1.28
C SER A 322 -1.60 25.41 2.29
N LYS A 323 -0.50 26.15 2.14
CA LYS A 323 0.63 26.04 3.06
C LYS A 323 0.22 26.36 4.50
N SER A 324 -0.67 27.33 4.68
CA SER A 324 -1.18 27.72 6.00
C SER A 324 -1.92 26.57 6.69
N LEU A 325 -2.86 25.93 5.99
CA LEU A 325 -3.59 24.78 6.54
C LEU A 325 -2.65 23.63 6.83
N ARG A 326 -1.79 23.29 5.90
CA ARG A 326 -0.83 22.19 6.03
C ARG A 326 0.09 22.39 7.24
N ASN A 327 0.71 23.58 7.37
CA ASN A 327 1.59 23.86 8.50
C ASN A 327 0.85 23.86 9.83
N TYR A 328 -0.35 24.46 9.89
CA TYR A 328 -1.16 24.47 11.10
C TYR A 328 -1.40 23.05 11.64
N TYR A 329 -1.87 22.12 10.80
CA TYR A 329 -2.14 20.77 11.24
C TYR A 329 -0.86 19.99 11.55
N VAL A 330 0.18 20.13 10.74
CA VAL A 330 1.46 19.46 10.98
C VAL A 330 2.08 19.90 12.30
N ASP A 331 2.10 21.20 12.60
CA ASP A 331 2.64 21.74 13.85
C ASP A 331 1.81 21.23 15.05
N MET A 332 0.48 21.30 14.95
CA MET A 332 -0.42 20.79 15.97
C MET A 332 -0.18 19.30 16.26
N TYR A 333 0.00 18.47 15.22
CA TYR A 333 0.24 17.04 15.40
C TYR A 333 1.60 16.73 16.01
N LEU A 334 2.66 17.43 15.58
CA LEU A 334 3.99 17.25 16.14
C LEU A 334 4.06 17.63 17.65
N GLU A 335 3.18 18.53 18.10
CA GLU A 335 3.10 18.95 19.50
C GLU A 335 2.20 18.04 20.36
N ASN A 336 1.15 17.44 19.78
CA ASN A 336 0.07 16.81 20.57
C ASN A 336 -0.01 15.29 20.45
N ILE A 337 0.65 14.67 19.46
CA ILE A 337 0.65 13.21 19.30
C ILE A 337 1.79 12.60 20.12
N ASP A 338 1.47 11.61 20.94
CA ASP A 338 2.46 10.77 21.62
C ASP A 338 3.04 9.73 20.64
N PHE A 339 4.15 10.10 20.01
CA PHE A 339 4.84 9.23 19.05
C PHE A 339 5.62 8.08 19.70
N ASP A 340 5.76 8.08 21.03
CA ASP A 340 6.48 7.02 21.76
C ASP A 340 5.54 5.86 22.13
N ALA A 341 4.23 6.00 21.89
CA ALA A 341 3.28 4.90 22.05
C ALA A 341 3.72 3.69 21.22
N THR A 342 3.76 2.49 21.82
CA THR A 342 4.35 1.27 21.22
C THR A 342 3.76 0.90 19.86
N TRP A 343 2.47 1.13 19.67
CA TRP A 343 1.75 0.86 18.41
C TRP A 343 1.95 1.95 17.34
N LEU A 344 2.56 3.09 17.73
CA LEU A 344 2.84 4.23 16.84
C LEU A 344 4.34 4.46 16.62
N ALA A 345 5.21 3.95 17.48
CA ALA A 345 6.65 4.22 17.45
C ALA A 345 7.32 3.90 16.10
N ASP A 346 6.87 2.84 15.43
CA ASP A 346 7.39 2.38 14.14
C ASP A 346 6.48 2.74 12.95
N SER A 347 5.53 3.66 13.15
CA SER A 347 4.45 3.94 12.19
C SER A 347 4.84 4.82 11.01
N ASN A 348 6.00 5.46 11.02
CA ASN A 348 6.41 6.51 10.08
C ASN A 348 5.54 7.80 10.13
N LEU A 349 4.59 7.92 11.07
CA LEU A 349 3.75 9.11 11.14
C LEU A 349 4.59 10.38 11.37
N LYS A 350 5.45 10.36 12.39
CA LYS A 350 6.32 11.50 12.74
C LYS A 350 7.20 11.93 11.57
N SER A 351 7.91 10.98 10.97
CA SER A 351 8.80 11.26 9.82
C SER A 351 8.03 11.80 8.60
N SER A 352 6.82 11.30 8.35
CA SER A 352 5.94 11.80 7.30
C SER A 352 5.51 13.26 7.56
N LEU A 353 5.15 13.60 8.79
CA LEU A 353 4.80 14.98 9.19
C LEU A 353 6.00 15.91 9.10
N GLU A 354 7.19 15.47 9.52
CA GLU A 354 8.43 16.24 9.38
C GLU A 354 8.82 16.49 7.91
N LEU A 355 8.56 15.53 7.01
CA LEU A 355 8.73 15.71 5.57
C LEU A 355 7.78 16.79 5.05
N LEU A 356 6.50 16.75 5.44
CA LEU A 356 5.51 17.77 5.06
C LEU A 356 5.88 19.16 5.58
N LYS A 357 6.46 19.25 6.78
CA LYS A 357 6.91 20.52 7.36
C LYS A 357 8.11 21.12 6.61
N LYS A 358 9.03 20.26 6.16
CA LYS A 358 10.21 20.69 5.40
C LYS A 358 9.85 21.17 4.00
N ASP A 359 8.81 20.61 3.39
CA ASP A 359 8.38 20.99 2.06
C ASP A 359 7.60 22.30 2.10
N GLN A 360 8.23 23.35 1.59
CA GLN A 360 7.69 24.70 1.51
C GLN A 360 7.04 24.99 0.14
N SER A 361 6.88 23.99 -0.70
CA SER A 361 6.26 24.17 -2.02
C SER A 361 4.78 24.57 -1.86
N GLU A 362 4.36 25.46 -2.73
CA GLU A 362 2.98 25.91 -2.86
C GLU A 362 2.53 25.58 -4.28
N ILE A 363 1.65 24.59 -4.38
CA ILE A 363 1.13 24.10 -5.65
C ILE A 363 -0.31 24.58 -5.78
N SER A 364 -0.70 24.99 -6.98
CA SER A 364 -2.10 25.33 -7.24
C SER A 364 -3.02 24.15 -6.93
N ASN A 365 -4.04 24.38 -6.11
CA ASN A 365 -5.05 23.36 -5.76
C ASN A 365 -6.02 23.04 -6.92
N TYR A 366 -5.84 23.64 -8.10
CA TYR A 366 -6.73 23.49 -9.25
C TYR A 366 -6.99 22.00 -9.62
N ARG A 367 -5.93 21.19 -9.71
CA ARG A 367 -6.05 19.77 -10.08
C ARG A 367 -6.75 18.95 -9.00
N PHE A 368 -6.48 19.27 -7.73
CA PHE A 368 -7.15 18.65 -6.58
C PHE A 368 -8.66 18.96 -6.60
N VAL A 369 -9.01 20.23 -6.75
CA VAL A 369 -10.40 20.69 -6.83
C VAL A 369 -11.11 20.07 -8.03
N HIS A 370 -10.46 20.07 -9.19
CA HIS A 370 -11.05 19.49 -10.41
C HIS A 370 -11.37 18.00 -10.23
N ARG A 371 -10.42 17.22 -9.69
CA ARG A 371 -10.63 15.79 -9.40
C ARG A 371 -11.75 15.61 -8.37
N THR A 372 -11.74 16.37 -7.29
CA THR A 372 -12.75 16.34 -6.24
C THR A 372 -14.15 16.60 -6.80
N LYS A 373 -14.33 17.68 -7.57
CA LYS A 373 -15.62 18.02 -8.20
C LYS A 373 -16.11 16.95 -9.17
N ALA A 374 -15.20 16.39 -9.98
CA ALA A 374 -15.55 15.35 -10.94
C ALA A 374 -16.12 14.10 -10.24
N PHE A 375 -15.43 13.61 -9.21
CA PHE A 375 -15.90 12.46 -8.45
C PHE A 375 -17.11 12.77 -7.57
N ASP A 376 -17.23 13.96 -7.00
CA ASP A 376 -18.40 14.39 -6.24
C ASP A 376 -19.65 14.41 -7.13
N HIS A 377 -19.53 14.98 -8.33
CA HIS A 377 -20.62 14.98 -9.31
C HIS A 377 -21.10 13.56 -9.64
N VAL A 378 -20.17 12.69 -10.01
CA VAL A 378 -20.49 11.30 -10.40
C VAL A 378 -21.09 10.50 -9.25
N ARG A 379 -20.69 10.78 -8.02
CA ARG A 379 -21.11 10.06 -6.81
C ARG A 379 -22.28 10.71 -6.09
N ASN A 380 -22.79 11.84 -6.59
CA ASN A 380 -23.78 12.68 -5.91
C ASN A 380 -23.36 12.98 -4.45
N GLN A 381 -22.10 13.40 -4.29
CA GLN A 381 -21.49 13.79 -3.03
C GLN A 381 -21.08 15.27 -3.09
N HIS A 382 -20.86 15.88 -1.92
CA HIS A 382 -20.25 17.18 -1.83
C HIS A 382 -19.20 17.16 -0.72
N ILE A 383 -17.97 17.51 -1.03
CA ILE A 383 -16.83 17.45 -0.09
C ILE A 383 -17.14 18.15 1.25
N LYS A 384 -17.88 19.25 1.25
CA LYS A 384 -18.26 19.98 2.46
C LYS A 384 -18.99 19.11 3.49
N ASP A 385 -19.79 18.15 3.02
CA ASP A 385 -20.59 17.29 3.91
C ASP A 385 -19.77 16.22 4.61
N TYR A 386 -18.56 15.99 4.12
CA TYR A 386 -17.64 14.95 4.60
C TYR A 386 -16.35 15.51 5.22
N LEU A 387 -15.81 16.57 4.62
CA LEU A 387 -14.49 17.13 4.92
C LEU A 387 -14.57 18.67 4.96
N PRO A 388 -15.30 19.27 5.93
CA PRO A 388 -15.52 20.72 5.97
C PRO A 388 -14.24 21.54 6.05
N GLU A 389 -13.20 21.10 6.81
CA GLU A 389 -11.94 21.81 6.93
C GLU A 389 -11.17 21.85 5.60
N VAL A 390 -11.20 20.76 4.84
CA VAL A 390 -10.61 20.72 3.50
C VAL A 390 -11.40 21.61 2.55
N PHE A 391 -12.74 21.60 2.66
CA PHE A 391 -13.58 22.45 1.82
C PHE A 391 -13.32 23.94 2.05
N GLU A 392 -13.16 24.36 3.30
CA GLU A 392 -12.85 25.78 3.63
C GLU A 392 -11.55 26.24 2.95
N ASP A 393 -10.51 25.40 2.91
CA ASP A 393 -9.24 25.70 2.26
C ASP A 393 -9.34 25.87 0.74
N ILE A 394 -10.26 25.15 0.11
CA ILE A 394 -10.42 25.14 -1.35
C ILE A 394 -11.66 25.86 -1.85
N GLN A 395 -12.48 26.43 -0.98
CA GLN A 395 -13.83 26.94 -1.28
C GLN A 395 -13.85 27.91 -2.45
N GLU A 396 -12.90 28.85 -2.51
CA GLU A 396 -12.84 29.84 -3.59
C GLU A 396 -12.65 29.15 -4.96
N THR A 397 -11.65 28.28 -5.06
CA THR A 397 -11.39 27.52 -6.30
C THR A 397 -12.55 26.58 -6.63
N TYR A 398 -13.12 25.92 -5.61
CA TYR A 398 -14.22 24.97 -5.79
C TYR A 398 -15.48 25.66 -6.34
N THR A 399 -15.82 26.85 -5.83
CA THR A 399 -17.04 27.59 -6.26
C THR A 399 -16.90 28.23 -7.62
N THR A 400 -15.73 28.76 -7.96
CA THR A 400 -15.45 29.46 -9.23
C THR A 400 -15.15 28.52 -10.40
N MET A 401 -14.66 27.31 -10.13
CA MET A 401 -14.34 26.33 -11.18
C MET A 401 -15.61 25.80 -11.86
N ALA A 402 -15.62 25.81 -13.19
CA ALA A 402 -16.66 25.14 -13.97
C ALA A 402 -16.69 23.64 -13.68
N MET A 403 -17.88 23.02 -13.87
CA MET A 403 -18.00 21.56 -13.80
C MET A 403 -17.14 20.90 -14.89
N PRO A 404 -16.45 19.80 -14.57
CA PRO A 404 -15.76 18.98 -15.57
C PRO A 404 -16.73 18.50 -16.65
N SER A 405 -16.43 18.80 -17.92
CA SER A 405 -17.24 18.43 -19.10
C SER A 405 -16.73 17.14 -19.73
#